data_46fea558c68b6381ff9a68dba015b9ed
#
_entry.id   46fea558c68b6381ff9a68dba015b9ed
#
_cell.length_a   1.000
_cell.length_b   1.000
_cell.length_c   1.000
_cell.angle_alpha   90.00
_cell.angle_beta   90.00
_cell.angle_gamma   90.00
#
_symmetry.space_group_name_H-M   'P 1'
#
loop_
_entity.id
_entity.type
_entity.pdbx_description
1 polymer ?
#
loop_
_entity_poly.entity_id
_entity_poly.type
_entity_poly.pdbx_seq_one_letter_code
_entity_poly.pdbx_strand_id
1 'polypeptide(L)'
;IVVRLVGSEMCIRDRLIIGDRTAFDQDLQDSFSHAEQQTATCTRMTLTVGINYGGRQDILRAAQRAIHKFGQKDQLQQHEFEMGLNTSSLPDVDLLIRTGGEKRLSNFVLWEISYAELYFTDVLWPDFTLQDLSMAIKDYYSRNRRYGGDNVGEDDAVETIIRA
;
A
#
# COMPACT_ATOMS: atom_id res chain seq x y z
N ILE A 1 -2.70 -0.03 23.03
CA ILE A 1 -3.85 0.53 22.30
C ILE A 1 -4.45 -0.61 21.51
N VAL A 2 -5.46 -1.25 22.08
CA VAL A 2 -6.28 -2.19 21.31
C VAL A 2 -7.12 -1.35 20.35
N VAL A 3 -6.68 -1.19 19.12
CA VAL A 3 -7.49 -0.61 18.07
C VAL A 3 -8.59 -1.63 17.74
N ARG A 4 -9.69 -1.54 18.45
CA ARG A 4 -10.94 -2.23 18.10
C ARG A 4 -11.49 -1.55 16.86
N LEU A 5 -10.94 -1.90 15.70
CA LEU A 5 -11.47 -1.47 14.42
C LEU A 5 -12.85 -2.10 14.27
N VAL A 6 -13.88 -1.27 14.33
CA VAL A 6 -15.26 -1.64 14.02
C VAL A 6 -15.27 -2.35 12.67
N GLY A 7 -15.75 -3.59 12.62
CA GLY A 7 -15.84 -4.39 11.40
C GLY A 7 -14.99 -5.66 11.36
N SER A 8 -14.28 -6.03 12.44
CA SER A 8 -13.58 -7.33 12.50
C SER A 8 -14.55 -8.53 12.57
N GLU A 9 -15.81 -8.27 12.86
CA GLU A 9 -16.83 -9.32 13.11
C GLU A 9 -17.46 -9.86 11.81
N MET A 10 -17.20 -9.23 10.65
CA MET A 10 -17.82 -9.62 9.38
C MET A 10 -16.87 -10.09 8.29
N CYS A 11 -15.64 -10.52 8.58
CA CYS A 11 -14.72 -11.08 7.57
C CYS A 11 -14.59 -10.23 6.28
N ILE A 12 -14.67 -8.89 6.42
CA ILE A 12 -14.65 -7.97 5.28
C ILE A 12 -13.22 -7.57 4.93
N ARG A 13 -12.31 -7.60 5.91
CA ARG A 13 -10.98 -6.99 5.81
C ARG A 13 -9.89 -7.91 6.30
N ASP A 14 -9.03 -8.36 5.37
CA ASP A 14 -7.74 -8.95 5.72
C ASP A 14 -6.78 -7.88 6.27
N ARG A 15 -5.91 -8.26 7.21
CA ARG A 15 -4.88 -7.40 7.79
C ARG A 15 -3.51 -7.94 7.42
N LEU A 16 -2.66 -7.06 6.91
CA LEU A 16 -1.28 -7.35 6.61
C LEU A 16 -0.40 -6.31 7.31
N ILE A 17 0.64 -6.74 8.00
CA ILE A 17 1.58 -5.86 8.65
C ILE A 17 2.93 -5.98 7.94
N ILE A 18 3.40 -4.87 7.37
CA ILE A 18 4.68 -4.79 6.65
C ILE A 18 5.71 -3.98 7.45
N GLY A 19 6.97 -4.30 7.24
CA GLY A 19 8.10 -3.63 7.87
C GLY A 19 8.94 -4.54 8.75
N ASP A 20 9.80 -3.95 9.58
CA ASP A 20 10.72 -4.70 10.43
C ASP A 20 10.10 -4.96 11.82
N ARG A 21 9.57 -6.16 12.00
CA ARG A 21 8.93 -6.59 13.25
C ARG A 21 9.94 -6.89 14.35
N THR A 22 11.22 -7.17 14.01
CA THR A 22 12.23 -7.59 14.97
C THR A 22 12.66 -6.48 15.93
N ALA A 23 12.30 -5.23 15.62
CA ALA A 23 12.53 -4.08 16.51
C ALA A 23 11.58 -4.02 17.71
N PHE A 24 10.56 -4.88 17.75
CA PHE A 24 9.54 -4.89 18.81
C PHE A 24 9.71 -6.11 19.72
N ASP A 25 9.17 -6.02 20.94
CA ASP A 25 9.13 -7.15 21.86
C ASP A 25 8.29 -8.31 21.33
N GLN A 26 8.48 -9.51 21.90
CA GLN A 26 7.84 -10.73 21.40
C GLN A 26 6.32 -10.66 21.54
N ASP A 27 5.80 -10.10 22.62
CA ASP A 27 4.35 -10.00 22.86
C ASP A 27 3.65 -9.18 21.78
N LEU A 28 4.31 -8.12 21.31
CA LEU A 28 3.79 -7.30 20.21
C LEU A 28 3.90 -8.02 18.86
N GLN A 29 5.00 -8.73 18.59
CA GLN A 29 5.15 -9.55 17.38
C GLN A 29 4.09 -10.66 17.33
N ASP A 30 3.79 -11.30 18.45
CA ASP A 30 2.74 -12.32 18.55
C ASP A 30 1.35 -11.70 18.32
N SER A 31 1.11 -10.50 18.84
CA SER A 31 -0.13 -9.74 18.60
C SER A 31 -0.33 -9.41 17.14
N PHE A 32 0.72 -9.03 16.39
CA PHE A 32 0.67 -8.82 14.95
C PHE A 32 0.30 -10.11 14.22
N SER A 33 0.99 -11.20 14.53
CA SER A 33 0.75 -12.49 13.91
C SER A 33 -0.67 -13.00 14.17
N HIS A 34 -1.16 -12.82 15.39
CA HIS A 34 -2.54 -13.17 15.75
C HIS A 34 -3.57 -12.34 14.97
N ALA A 35 -3.35 -11.02 14.83
CA ALA A 35 -4.26 -10.15 14.08
C ALA A 35 -4.35 -10.53 12.59
N GLU A 36 -3.23 -10.91 11.97
CA GLU A 36 -3.18 -11.39 10.60
C GLU A 36 -3.92 -12.75 10.46
N GLN A 37 -3.63 -13.71 11.34
CA GLN A 37 -4.27 -15.03 11.32
C GLN A 37 -5.79 -14.96 11.48
N GLN A 38 -6.29 -14.09 12.36
CA GLN A 38 -7.73 -13.92 12.56
C GLN A 38 -8.46 -13.40 11.32
N THR A 39 -7.78 -12.74 10.41
CA THR A 39 -8.39 -12.08 9.25
C THR A 39 -7.99 -12.68 7.91
N ALA A 40 -7.11 -13.69 7.88
CA ALA A 40 -6.55 -14.31 6.67
C ALA A 40 -7.60 -14.89 5.70
N THR A 41 -8.81 -15.20 6.18
CA THR A 41 -9.93 -15.67 5.35
C THR A 41 -10.79 -14.55 4.77
N CYS A 42 -10.52 -13.30 5.14
CA CYS A 42 -11.28 -12.14 4.67
C CYS A 42 -10.77 -11.70 3.29
N THR A 43 -11.68 -11.56 2.32
CA THR A 43 -11.29 -11.41 0.90
C THR A 43 -11.76 -10.12 0.23
N ARG A 44 -12.59 -9.29 0.89
CA ARG A 44 -13.18 -8.10 0.26
C ARG A 44 -12.25 -6.89 0.20
N MET A 45 -11.35 -6.77 1.18
CA MET A 45 -10.40 -5.67 1.27
C MET A 45 -9.18 -6.12 2.07
N THR A 46 -7.99 -5.71 1.68
CA THR A 46 -6.77 -5.86 2.47
C THR A 46 -6.39 -4.52 3.09
N LEU A 47 -6.26 -4.48 4.42
CA LEU A 47 -5.69 -3.35 5.14
C LEU A 47 -4.22 -3.64 5.46
N THR A 48 -3.32 -2.95 4.81
CA THR A 48 -1.89 -3.06 5.08
C THR A 48 -1.42 -1.93 5.99
N VAL A 49 -0.72 -2.28 7.07
CA VAL A 49 -0.18 -1.33 8.03
C VAL A 49 1.35 -1.41 8.03
N GLY A 50 2.01 -0.31 7.68
CA GLY A 50 3.47 -0.21 7.74
C GLY A 50 3.93 0.13 9.16
N ILE A 51 4.69 -0.78 9.79
CA ILE A 51 5.25 -0.59 11.14
C ILE A 51 6.77 -0.73 11.05
N ASN A 52 7.50 0.29 11.50
CA ASN A 52 8.96 0.34 11.33
C ASN A 52 9.38 0.00 9.88
N TYR A 53 8.60 0.52 8.90
CA TYR A 53 8.79 0.27 7.48
C TYR A 53 9.63 1.36 6.84
N GLY A 54 10.49 0.97 5.90
CA GLY A 54 11.24 1.90 5.08
C GLY A 54 11.48 1.31 3.69
N GLY A 55 11.08 2.02 2.64
CA GLY A 55 11.14 1.54 1.26
C GLY A 55 12.56 1.20 0.79
N ARG A 56 13.58 1.99 1.16
CA ARG A 56 14.97 1.67 0.82
C ARG A 56 15.43 0.36 1.44
N GLN A 57 15.08 0.12 2.71
CA GLN A 57 15.40 -1.12 3.41
C GLN A 57 14.64 -2.31 2.81
N ASP A 58 13.39 -2.11 2.42
CA ASP A 58 12.60 -3.14 1.77
C ASP A 58 13.20 -3.53 0.42
N ILE A 59 13.56 -2.57 -0.41
CA ILE A 59 14.27 -2.77 -1.69
C ILE A 59 15.57 -3.56 -1.49
N LEU A 60 16.40 -3.19 -0.51
CA LEU A 60 17.64 -3.91 -0.22
C LEU A 60 17.38 -5.34 0.21
N ARG A 61 16.39 -5.57 1.08
CA ARG A 61 16.00 -6.92 1.51
C ARG A 61 15.41 -7.74 0.37
N ALA A 62 14.62 -7.13 -0.51
CA ALA A 62 14.09 -7.77 -1.69
C ALA A 62 15.21 -8.23 -2.63
N ALA A 63 16.20 -7.38 -2.89
CA ALA A 63 17.38 -7.73 -3.67
C ALA A 63 18.17 -8.90 -3.06
N GLN A 64 18.38 -8.89 -1.73
CA GLN A 64 19.06 -9.99 -1.04
C GLN A 64 18.28 -11.31 -1.14
N ARG A 65 16.96 -11.27 -0.97
CA ARG A 65 16.08 -12.45 -1.13
C ARG A 65 16.13 -12.98 -2.56
N ALA A 66 16.11 -12.10 -3.55
CA ALA A 66 16.20 -12.47 -4.95
C ALA A 66 17.54 -13.14 -5.27
N ILE A 67 18.66 -12.59 -4.83
CA ILE A 67 19.99 -13.20 -4.98
C ILE A 67 20.04 -14.57 -4.30
N HIS A 68 19.51 -14.68 -3.10
CA HIS A 68 19.49 -15.97 -2.37
C HIS A 68 18.61 -17.02 -3.06
N LYS A 69 17.46 -16.62 -3.61
CA LYS A 69 16.49 -17.54 -4.23
C LYS A 69 16.88 -17.95 -5.64
N PHE A 70 17.38 -17.01 -6.44
CA PHE A 70 17.64 -17.23 -7.87
C PHE A 70 19.13 -17.38 -8.22
N GLY A 71 20.02 -17.18 -7.24
CA GLY A 71 21.47 -17.27 -7.42
C GLY A 71 22.05 -16.09 -8.21
N GLN A 72 23.29 -16.26 -8.67
CA GLN A 72 23.94 -15.28 -9.57
C GLN A 72 23.42 -15.51 -11.00
N LYS A 73 22.32 -14.85 -11.33
CA LYS A 73 21.86 -14.73 -12.71
C LYS A 73 22.49 -13.49 -13.34
N ASP A 74 22.83 -13.56 -14.63
CA ASP A 74 23.31 -12.40 -15.39
C ASP A 74 22.26 -11.29 -15.47
N GLN A 75 20.97 -11.66 -15.39
CA GLN A 75 19.84 -10.73 -15.39
C GLN A 75 18.73 -11.19 -14.43
N LEU A 76 18.45 -10.37 -13.44
CA LEU A 76 17.30 -10.51 -12.58
C LEU A 76 16.09 -9.84 -13.27
N GLN A 77 14.99 -10.57 -13.40
CA GLN A 77 13.75 -10.00 -13.95
C GLN A 77 13.03 -9.21 -12.88
N GLN A 78 12.26 -8.17 -13.29
CA GLN A 78 11.53 -7.30 -12.36
C GLN A 78 10.63 -8.09 -11.41
N HIS A 79 9.83 -9.02 -11.92
CA HIS A 79 8.93 -9.84 -11.09
C HIS A 79 9.67 -10.73 -10.07
N GLU A 80 10.89 -11.19 -10.39
CA GLU A 80 11.70 -11.98 -9.47
C GLU A 80 12.19 -11.13 -8.28
N PHE A 81 12.48 -9.87 -8.53
CA PHE A 81 12.81 -8.90 -7.49
C PHE A 81 11.58 -8.57 -6.64
N GLU A 82 10.45 -8.27 -7.27
CA GLU A 82 9.19 -7.90 -6.61
C GLU A 82 8.68 -8.98 -5.66
N MET A 83 8.89 -10.26 -5.98
CA MET A 83 8.61 -11.36 -5.06
C MET A 83 9.34 -11.25 -3.71
N GLY A 84 10.39 -10.45 -3.63
CA GLY A 84 11.15 -10.19 -2.41
C GLY A 84 10.63 -9.02 -1.57
N LEU A 85 9.76 -8.17 -2.10
CA LEU A 85 9.20 -7.01 -1.39
C LEU A 85 8.21 -7.46 -0.30
N ASN A 86 8.08 -6.63 0.76
CA ASN A 86 7.05 -6.86 1.77
C ASN A 86 5.62 -6.72 1.22
N THR A 87 5.49 -6.05 0.11
CA THR A 87 4.25 -5.75 -0.61
C THR A 87 3.97 -6.72 -1.75
N SER A 88 4.77 -7.77 -1.93
CA SER A 88 4.72 -8.70 -3.07
C SER A 88 3.36 -9.37 -3.34
N SER A 89 2.47 -9.41 -2.35
CA SER A 89 1.11 -9.93 -2.47
C SER A 89 0.06 -8.85 -2.76
N LEU A 90 0.47 -7.60 -2.86
CA LEU A 90 -0.39 -6.44 -3.06
C LEU A 90 -0.29 -5.93 -4.50
N PRO A 91 -1.33 -5.30 -5.04
CA PRO A 91 -1.25 -4.58 -6.30
C PRO A 91 -0.41 -3.31 -6.16
N ASP A 92 0.02 -2.75 -7.29
CA ASP A 92 0.64 -1.44 -7.33
C ASP A 92 -0.29 -0.35 -6.75
N VAL A 93 0.31 0.72 -6.24
CA VAL A 93 -0.43 1.83 -5.64
C VAL A 93 -0.94 2.76 -6.74
N ASP A 94 -2.25 2.95 -6.81
CA ASP A 94 -2.88 3.90 -7.72
C ASP A 94 -2.89 5.33 -7.18
N LEU A 95 -3.15 5.50 -5.89
CA LEU A 95 -3.26 6.80 -5.23
C LEU A 95 -2.54 6.78 -3.88
N LEU A 96 -1.60 7.70 -3.70
CA LEU A 96 -0.99 7.99 -2.41
C LEU A 96 -1.59 9.28 -1.85
N ILE A 97 -2.19 9.19 -0.67
CA ILE A 97 -2.69 10.35 0.08
C ILE A 97 -1.75 10.63 1.24
N ARG A 98 -1.19 11.83 1.30
CA ARG A 98 -0.41 12.27 2.45
C ARG A 98 -1.08 13.44 3.15
N THR A 99 -1.40 13.23 4.41
CA THR A 99 -2.01 14.20 5.33
C THR A 99 -0.94 14.98 6.09
N GLY A 100 -1.32 16.10 6.71
CA GLY A 100 -0.44 16.89 7.59
C GLY A 100 0.45 17.89 6.90
N GLY A 101 0.15 18.30 5.65
CA GLY A 101 0.79 19.42 4.95
C GLY A 101 2.17 19.13 4.35
N GLU A 102 2.75 17.97 4.63
CA GLU A 102 4.09 17.62 4.14
C GLU A 102 4.04 17.07 2.71
N LYS A 103 4.85 17.62 1.81
CA LYS A 103 4.89 17.28 0.38
C LYS A 103 6.10 16.43 0.02
N ARG A 104 6.34 15.35 0.75
CA ARG A 104 7.42 14.38 0.52
C ARG A 104 6.98 12.97 0.82
N LEU A 105 7.62 11.97 0.24
CA LEU A 105 7.26 10.55 0.37
C LEU A 105 7.81 9.90 1.64
N SER A 106 8.85 10.44 2.20
CA SER A 106 9.48 9.99 3.44
C SER A 106 9.80 8.50 3.49
N ASN A 107 10.33 7.97 2.40
CA ASN A 107 10.78 6.57 2.32
C ASN A 107 9.63 5.54 2.46
N PHE A 108 8.40 5.91 2.12
CA PHE A 108 7.24 5.01 2.19
C PHE A 108 6.94 4.40 0.82
N VAL A 109 6.81 3.06 0.74
CA VAL A 109 6.46 2.22 -0.43
C VAL A 109 7.03 2.72 -1.77
N LEU A 110 8.33 3.00 -1.80
CA LEU A 110 8.99 3.71 -2.91
C LEU A 110 8.89 2.98 -4.25
N TRP A 111 8.88 1.66 -4.24
CA TRP A 111 8.76 0.86 -5.45
C TRP A 111 7.34 0.93 -6.01
N GLU A 112 6.37 0.71 -5.17
CA GLU A 112 4.95 0.56 -5.51
C GLU A 112 4.29 1.87 -5.94
N ILE A 113 4.84 3.02 -5.50
CA ILE A 113 4.31 4.35 -5.87
C ILE A 113 4.95 4.95 -7.12
N SER A 114 5.76 4.19 -7.85
CA SER A 114 6.50 4.69 -9.03
C SER A 114 5.59 5.35 -10.07
N TYR A 115 4.35 4.88 -10.19
CA TYR A 115 3.34 5.42 -11.10
C TYR A 115 2.06 5.88 -10.39
N ALA A 116 2.10 5.98 -9.06
CA ALA A 116 0.96 6.42 -8.26
C ALA A 116 0.68 7.91 -8.46
N GLU A 117 -0.59 8.26 -8.47
CA GLU A 117 -1.01 9.65 -8.33
C GLU A 117 -0.79 10.11 -6.89
N LEU A 118 -0.31 11.34 -6.70
CA LEU A 118 0.01 11.88 -5.39
C LEU A 118 -1.00 12.97 -5.00
N TYR A 119 -1.62 12.81 -3.84
CA TYR A 119 -2.53 13.78 -3.25
C TYR A 119 -2.00 14.24 -1.88
N PHE A 120 -1.80 15.52 -1.71
CA PHE A 120 -1.31 16.12 -0.48
C PHE A 120 -2.38 17.03 0.14
N THR A 121 -2.61 16.90 1.45
CA THR A 121 -3.57 17.73 2.18
C THR A 121 -2.98 18.21 3.50
N ASP A 122 -3.35 19.43 3.91
CA ASP A 122 -2.95 20.00 5.20
C ASP A 122 -3.73 19.40 6.38
N VAL A 123 -4.83 18.69 6.11
CA VAL A 123 -5.64 18.02 7.15
C VAL A 123 -4.78 17.03 7.91
N LEU A 124 -4.79 17.08 9.23
CA LEU A 124 -4.09 16.12 10.08
C LEU A 124 -4.79 14.77 10.07
N TRP A 125 -4.04 13.68 10.22
CA TRP A 125 -4.60 12.33 10.17
C TRP A 125 -5.80 12.10 11.12
N PRO A 126 -5.80 12.58 12.38
CA PRO A 126 -6.96 12.40 13.25
C PRO A 126 -8.24 13.10 12.77
N ASP A 127 -8.09 14.16 11.97
CA ASP A 127 -9.19 15.00 11.48
C ASP A 127 -9.59 14.63 10.03
N PHE A 128 -8.91 13.67 9.41
CA PHE A 128 -9.17 13.24 8.04
C PHE A 128 -10.48 12.44 7.96
N THR A 129 -11.45 12.98 7.25
CA THR A 129 -12.83 12.47 7.17
C THR A 129 -13.10 11.72 5.87
N LEU A 130 -14.28 11.07 5.78
CA LEU A 130 -14.79 10.52 4.53
C LEU A 130 -14.97 11.57 3.43
N GLN A 131 -15.25 12.81 3.81
CA GLN A 131 -15.37 13.90 2.84
C GLN A 131 -14.00 14.22 2.22
N ASP A 132 -12.93 14.26 3.03
CA ASP A 132 -11.57 14.48 2.56
C ASP A 132 -11.12 13.34 1.65
N LEU A 133 -11.42 12.09 2.01
CA LEU A 133 -11.16 10.93 1.16
C LEU A 133 -11.91 11.04 -0.18
N SER A 134 -13.19 11.44 -0.15
CA SER A 134 -13.99 11.61 -1.35
C SER A 134 -13.43 12.71 -2.28
N MET A 135 -12.87 13.78 -1.70
CA MET A 135 -12.19 14.82 -2.47
C MET A 135 -10.91 14.29 -3.13
N ALA A 136 -10.10 13.53 -2.41
CA ALA A 136 -8.88 12.92 -2.96
C ALA A 136 -9.21 11.95 -4.11
N ILE A 137 -10.25 11.14 -3.97
CA ILE A 137 -10.71 10.21 -5.00
C ILE A 137 -11.25 10.96 -6.23
N LYS A 138 -12.02 12.02 -6.03
CA LYS A 138 -12.50 12.86 -7.15
C LYS A 138 -11.35 13.52 -7.91
N ASP A 139 -10.36 14.05 -7.19
CA ASP A 139 -9.16 14.62 -7.77
C ASP A 139 -8.42 13.55 -8.61
N TYR A 140 -8.24 12.35 -8.07
CA TYR A 140 -7.64 11.22 -8.79
C TYR A 140 -8.37 10.92 -10.12
N TYR A 141 -9.69 10.78 -10.10
CA TYR A 141 -10.47 10.51 -11.32
C TYR A 141 -10.50 11.68 -12.33
N SER A 142 -10.24 12.90 -11.87
CA SER A 142 -10.15 14.05 -12.78
C SER A 142 -8.83 14.13 -13.56
N ARG A 143 -7.83 13.33 -13.16
CA ARG A 143 -6.50 13.33 -13.78
C ARG A 143 -6.44 12.40 -14.98
N ASN A 144 -5.76 12.82 -16.01
CA ASN A 144 -5.50 11.98 -17.19
C ASN A 144 -4.18 11.22 -16.99
N ARG A 145 -4.25 9.91 -16.71
CA ARG A 145 -3.08 9.05 -16.53
C ARG A 145 -2.52 8.64 -17.89
N ARG A 146 -1.32 9.06 -18.21
CA ARG A 146 -0.68 8.84 -19.51
C ARG A 146 0.30 7.68 -19.57
N TYR A 147 0.75 7.12 -18.45
CA TYR A 147 1.74 6.03 -18.34
C TYR A 147 2.92 6.14 -19.34
N GLY A 148 3.31 7.37 -19.72
CA GLY A 148 4.36 7.62 -20.69
C GLY A 148 3.95 7.50 -22.16
N GLY A 149 2.65 7.32 -22.49
CA GLY A 149 2.13 7.24 -23.85
C GLY A 149 1.34 8.49 -24.28
N ASP A 150 1.24 8.73 -25.59
CA ASP A 150 0.39 9.77 -26.17
C ASP A 150 -1.10 9.37 -26.06
N ASN A 151 -1.99 10.36 -25.91
CA ASN A 151 -3.42 10.18 -25.68
C ASN A 151 -4.08 9.30 -26.74
N VAL A 152 -4.66 8.17 -26.34
CA VAL A 152 -5.78 7.55 -27.05
C VAL A 152 -6.96 7.61 -26.09
N GLY A 153 -8.01 8.35 -26.45
CA GLY A 153 -9.15 8.64 -25.60
C GLY A 153 -9.94 7.38 -25.23
N GLU A 154 -10.38 7.33 -23.98
CA GLU A 154 -11.51 6.51 -23.55
C GLU A 154 -12.32 7.32 -22.53
N ASP A 155 -13.41 7.91 -23.04
CA ASP A 155 -14.38 8.70 -22.26
C ASP A 155 -15.49 7.85 -21.60
N ASP A 156 -15.39 6.50 -21.55
CA ASP A 156 -16.56 5.65 -21.26
C ASP A 156 -16.59 4.92 -19.91
N ALA A 157 -15.61 5.09 -19.04
CA ALA A 157 -15.56 4.29 -17.80
C ALA A 157 -16.16 4.95 -16.54
N VAL A 158 -16.46 6.24 -16.56
CA VAL A 158 -16.78 7.03 -15.35
C VAL A 158 -18.23 6.88 -14.87
N GLU A 159 -19.19 6.56 -15.75
CA GLU A 159 -20.61 6.48 -15.36
C GLU A 159 -21.00 5.22 -14.57
N THR A 160 -20.22 4.15 -14.66
CA THR A 160 -20.63 2.85 -14.08
C THR A 160 -20.37 2.74 -12.57
N ILE A 161 -19.42 3.50 -12.03
CA ILE A 161 -18.98 3.34 -10.62
C ILE A 161 -19.74 4.25 -9.64
N ILE A 162 -20.35 5.34 -10.13
CA ILE A 162 -21.12 6.27 -9.27
C ILE A 162 -22.51 5.72 -8.90
N ARG A 163 -22.97 4.66 -9.55
CA ARG A 163 -24.31 4.06 -9.33
C ARG A 163 -24.32 2.79 -8.48
N ALA A 164 -23.17 2.33 -7.95
CA ALA A 164 -23.07 1.18 -7.04
C ALA A 164 -22.78 1.61 -5.61
#